data_62fb5ab170ce43fa0f0d8bcf99490d85
#
_entry.id   62fb5ab170ce43fa0f0d8bcf99490d85
#
_cell.length_a   1.000
_cell.length_b   1.000
_cell.length_c   1.000
_cell.angle_alpha   90.00
_cell.angle_beta   90.00
_cell.angle_gamma   90.00
#
_symmetry.space_group_name_H-M   'P 1'
#
loop_
_entity.id
_entity.type
_entity.pdbx_description
1 polymer ?
#
loop_
_entity_poly.entity_id
_entity_poly.type
_entity_poly.pdbx_seq_one_letter_code
_entity_poly.pdbx_strand_id
1 'polypeptide(L)'
;MNKCEIVGRMTRDPETSNTPSENVVTRFSIAVNRRFKNANGNYDADFINCIAFGKTAEFISKYFSKGMAIGLVGRIQTGSYTNKDGKKVYTTDVVAEEHP
;
A
#
# COMPACT_ATOMS: atom_id res chain seq x y z
N MET A 1 -19.92 4.33 0.55
CA MET A 1 -19.03 3.43 -0.23
C MET A 1 -17.59 3.82 0.02
N ASN A 2 -16.74 2.85 0.25
CA ASN A 2 -15.31 3.09 0.46
C ASN A 2 -14.55 2.11 -0.43
N LYS A 3 -14.20 2.57 -1.62
CA LYS A 3 -13.53 1.74 -2.62
C LYS A 3 -12.55 2.59 -3.39
N CYS A 4 -11.36 2.06 -3.62
CA CYS A 4 -10.40 2.68 -4.52
C CYS A 4 -9.78 1.63 -5.44
N GLU A 5 -9.42 2.07 -6.62
CA GLU A 5 -8.75 1.28 -7.63
C GLU A 5 -7.47 2.03 -7.99
N ILE A 6 -6.34 1.39 -7.85
CA ILE A 6 -5.06 2.02 -8.15
C ILE A 6 -4.19 1.10 -8.98
N VAL A 7 -3.46 1.71 -9.91
CA VAL A 7 -2.49 1.04 -10.75
C VAL A 7 -1.20 1.83 -10.67
N GLY A 8 -0.11 1.14 -10.39
CA GLY A 8 1.20 1.77 -10.28
C GLY A 8 2.30 0.73 -10.22
N ARG A 9 3.39 1.09 -9.56
CA ARG A 9 4.55 0.19 -9.43
C ARG A 9 4.94 0.04 -7.98
N MET A 10 5.35 -1.16 -7.62
CA MET A 10 5.91 -1.44 -6.31
C MET A 10 7.17 -0.61 -6.09
N THR A 11 7.23 0.12 -4.98
CA THR A 11 8.39 0.97 -4.67
C THR A 11 9.53 0.19 -4.03
N ARG A 12 9.21 -0.95 -3.43
CA ARG A 12 10.15 -1.86 -2.76
C ARG A 12 9.52 -3.24 -2.70
N ASP A 13 10.30 -4.22 -2.30
CA ASP A 13 9.76 -5.56 -2.07
C ASP A 13 8.76 -5.52 -0.91
N PRO A 14 7.68 -6.30 -0.99
CA PRO A 14 6.70 -6.34 0.10
C PRO A 14 7.30 -6.89 1.39
N GLU A 15 6.88 -6.33 2.51
CA GLU A 15 7.28 -6.79 3.84
C GLU A 15 6.18 -7.63 4.44
N THR A 16 6.49 -8.88 4.73
CA THR A 16 5.52 -9.83 5.27
C THR A 16 5.84 -10.16 6.72
N SER A 17 4.81 -10.17 7.55
CA SER A 17 4.93 -10.53 8.94
C SER A 17 3.69 -11.33 9.37
N ASN A 18 3.80 -11.96 10.53
CA ASN A 18 2.68 -12.65 11.14
C ASN A 18 2.20 -11.88 12.36
N THR A 19 0.88 -11.79 12.52
CA THR A 19 0.30 -11.23 13.74
C THR A 19 0.42 -12.23 14.88
N PRO A 20 0.16 -11.82 16.15
CA PRO A 20 0.15 -12.75 17.27
C PRO A 20 -0.83 -13.92 17.11
N SER A 21 -1.87 -13.74 16.31
CA SER A 21 -2.83 -14.80 15.96
C SER A 21 -2.43 -15.59 14.72
N GLU A 22 -1.17 -15.43 14.26
CA GLU A 22 -0.58 -16.11 13.11
C GLU A 22 -1.23 -15.78 11.76
N ASN A 23 -1.93 -14.68 11.66
CA ASN A 23 -2.42 -14.19 10.38
C ASN A 23 -1.29 -13.53 9.60
N VAL A 24 -1.22 -13.80 8.31
CA VAL A 24 -0.22 -13.18 7.43
C VAL A 24 -0.65 -11.74 7.13
N VAL A 25 0.30 -10.83 7.26
CA VAL A 25 0.11 -9.41 6.93
C VAL A 25 1.26 -8.99 6.03
N THR A 26 0.93 -8.39 4.89
CA THR A 26 1.95 -7.85 3.97
C THR A 26 1.74 -6.36 3.82
N ARG A 27 2.82 -5.60 4.02
CA ARG A 27 2.84 -4.15 3.82
C ARG A 27 3.65 -3.85 2.57
N PHE A 28 3.14 -2.94 1.77
CA PHE A 28 3.81 -2.54 0.53
C PHE A 28 3.43 -1.11 0.19
N SER A 29 4.11 -0.54 -0.78
CA SER A 29 3.87 0.81 -1.23
C SER A 29 3.85 0.84 -2.76
N ILE A 30 2.93 1.61 -3.31
CA ILE A 30 2.75 1.75 -4.74
C ILE A 30 3.00 3.19 -5.13
N ALA A 31 3.82 3.42 -6.16
CA ALA A 31 4.00 4.74 -6.77
C ALA A 31 3.01 4.88 -7.92
N VAL A 32 2.14 5.87 -7.81
CA VAL A 32 1.12 6.17 -8.81
C VAL A 32 1.41 7.54 -9.40
N ASN A 33 1.66 7.60 -10.70
CA ASN A 33 1.93 8.87 -11.36
C ASN A 33 0.68 9.73 -11.42
N ARG A 34 0.86 11.02 -11.16
CA ARG A 34 -0.21 11.99 -11.36
C ARG A 34 -0.47 12.15 -12.85
N ARG A 35 -1.68 12.57 -13.18
CA ARG A 35 -2.14 12.66 -14.57
C ARG A 35 -1.60 13.86 -15.33
N PHE A 36 -1.11 14.87 -14.61
CA PHE A 36 -0.65 16.13 -15.21
C PHE A 36 0.81 16.37 -14.85
N LYS A 37 1.53 16.99 -15.79
CA LYS A 37 2.92 17.38 -15.58
C LYS A 37 3.02 18.53 -14.58
N ASN A 38 4.09 18.52 -13.80
CA ASN A 38 4.41 19.63 -12.91
C ASN A 38 5.03 20.80 -13.71
N ALA A 39 5.41 21.88 -13.00
CA ALA A 39 5.99 23.07 -13.62
C ALA A 39 7.29 22.80 -14.41
N ASN A 40 8.00 21.71 -14.08
CA ASN A 40 9.24 21.32 -14.73
C ASN A 40 9.05 20.35 -15.90
N GLY A 41 7.79 20.04 -16.24
CA GLY A 41 7.48 19.12 -17.32
C GLY A 41 7.54 17.64 -16.95
N ASN A 42 7.66 17.31 -15.67
CA ASN A 42 7.75 15.95 -15.18
C ASN A 42 6.45 15.56 -14.48
N TYR A 43 6.17 14.26 -14.43
CA TYR A 43 5.05 13.73 -13.66
C TYR A 43 5.50 13.44 -12.24
N ASP A 44 4.80 14.01 -11.27
CA ASP A 44 4.96 13.64 -9.87
C ASP A 44 4.26 12.32 -9.61
N ALA A 45 4.73 11.61 -8.62
CA ALA A 45 4.10 10.37 -8.16
C ALA A 45 3.60 10.51 -6.74
N ASP A 46 2.46 9.90 -6.50
CA ASP A 46 1.95 9.71 -5.14
C ASP A 46 2.38 8.34 -4.65
N PHE A 47 2.92 8.30 -3.44
CA PHE A 47 3.34 7.05 -2.81
C PHE A 47 2.26 6.61 -1.83
N ILE A 48 1.64 5.50 -2.13
CA ILE A 48 0.47 5.04 -1.41
C ILE A 48 0.83 3.81 -0.60
N ASN A 49 0.66 3.92 0.71
CA ASN A 49 0.88 2.80 1.62
C ASN A 49 -0.30 1.85 1.54
N CYS A 50 0.02 0.58 1.39
CA CYS A 50 -0.97 -0.48 1.25
C CYS A 50 -0.70 -1.59 2.27
N ILE A 51 -1.76 -2.29 2.62
CA ILE A 51 -1.68 -3.44 3.51
C ILE A 51 -2.62 -4.52 3.01
N ALA A 52 -2.19 -5.76 3.12
CA ALA A 52 -3.00 -6.91 2.76
C ALA A 52 -2.95 -7.94 3.89
N PHE A 53 -4.00 -8.74 3.97
CA PHE A 53 -4.16 -9.76 5.02
C PHE A 53 -4.44 -11.13 4.38
N GLY A 54 -4.05 -12.18 5.09
CA GLY A 54 -4.40 -13.54 4.73
C GLY A 54 -3.90 -13.98 3.37
N LYS A 55 -4.76 -14.56 2.57
CA LYS A 55 -4.40 -15.08 1.25
C LYS A 55 -3.96 -14.01 0.28
N THR A 56 -4.57 -12.83 0.34
CA THR A 56 -4.14 -11.70 -0.48
C THR A 56 -2.72 -11.28 -0.12
N ALA A 57 -2.39 -11.26 1.18
CA ALA A 57 -1.04 -10.96 1.66
C ALA A 57 -0.02 -11.97 1.12
N GLU A 58 -0.35 -13.25 1.19
CA GLU A 58 0.52 -14.32 0.68
C GLU A 58 0.75 -14.20 -0.83
N PHE A 59 -0.32 -13.90 -1.56
CA PHE A 59 -0.24 -13.72 -3.01
C PHE A 59 0.70 -12.57 -3.38
N ILE A 60 0.54 -11.42 -2.74
CA ILE A 60 1.36 -10.24 -3.03
C ILE A 60 2.82 -10.50 -2.68
N SER A 61 3.05 -11.11 -1.53
CA SER A 61 4.41 -11.47 -1.09
C SER A 61 5.10 -12.43 -2.06
N LYS A 62 4.35 -13.34 -2.64
CA LYS A 62 4.90 -14.39 -3.52
C LYS A 62 5.17 -13.88 -4.94
N TYR A 63 4.30 -13.04 -5.47
CA TYR A 63 4.32 -12.72 -6.91
C TYR A 63 4.76 -11.31 -7.25
N PHE A 64 4.83 -10.39 -6.30
CA PHE A 64 5.20 -9.02 -6.57
C PHE A 64 6.51 -8.63 -5.91
N SER A 65 7.30 -7.85 -6.62
CA SER A 65 8.58 -7.34 -6.12
C SER A 65 8.79 -5.91 -6.60
N LYS A 66 9.82 -5.28 -6.07
CA LYS A 66 10.18 -3.89 -6.39
C LYS A 66 10.19 -3.65 -7.90
N GLY A 67 9.54 -2.58 -8.33
CA GLY A 67 9.49 -2.15 -9.73
C GLY A 67 8.41 -2.78 -10.57
N MET A 68 7.76 -3.83 -10.09
CA MET A 68 6.70 -4.48 -10.85
C MET A 68 5.43 -3.65 -10.87
N ALA A 69 4.74 -3.66 -12.00
CA ALA A 69 3.42 -3.05 -12.12
C ALA A 69 2.40 -3.86 -11.33
N ILE A 70 1.52 -3.15 -10.64
CA ILE A 70 0.46 -3.76 -9.86
C ILE A 70 -0.81 -2.93 -9.97
N GLY A 71 -1.95 -3.61 -10.15
CA GLY A 71 -3.26 -3.00 -10.02
C GLY A 71 -3.99 -3.64 -8.85
N LEU A 72 -4.68 -2.86 -8.06
CA LEU A 72 -5.45 -3.41 -6.95
C LEU A 72 -6.74 -2.66 -6.72
N VAL A 73 -7.66 -3.34 -6.11
CA VAL A 73 -8.91 -2.79 -5.61
C VAL A 73 -8.87 -2.93 -4.10
N GLY A 74 -9.20 -1.86 -3.41
CA GLY A 74 -9.19 -1.87 -1.96
C GLY A 74 -10.07 -0.80 -1.37
N ARG A 75 -9.90 -0.57 -0.09
CA ARG A 75 -10.59 0.47 0.65
C ARG A 75 -9.59 1.29 1.47
N ILE A 76 -9.96 2.53 1.73
CA ILE A 76 -9.14 3.42 2.55
C ILE A 76 -9.44 3.13 4.02
N GLN A 77 -8.40 2.96 4.80
CA GLN A 77 -8.51 2.78 6.24
C GLN A 77 -7.59 3.76 6.95
N THR A 78 -8.14 4.48 7.90
CA THR A 78 -7.37 5.40 8.73
C THR A 78 -7.13 4.78 10.10
N GLY A 79 -6.06 5.21 10.72
CA GLY A 79 -5.71 4.77 12.06
C GLY A 79 -4.82 5.78 12.75
N SER A 80 -4.33 5.44 13.91
CA SER A 80 -3.38 6.27 14.62
C SER A 80 -2.57 5.43 15.61
N TYR A 81 -1.40 5.95 15.97
CA TYR A 81 -0.59 5.39 17.02
C TYR A 81 0.15 6.51 17.74
N THR A 82 0.64 6.24 18.93
CA THR A 82 1.46 7.19 19.69
C THR A 82 2.92 6.85 19.49
N ASN A 83 3.71 7.84 19.04
CA ASN A 83 5.12 7.63 18.80
C ASN A 83 5.94 7.72 20.12
N LYS A 84 7.26 7.59 20.00
CA LYS A 84 8.18 7.62 21.16
C LYS A 84 8.15 8.94 21.92
N ASP A 85 7.80 10.04 21.22
CA ASP A 85 7.73 11.37 21.82
C ASP A 85 6.37 11.67 22.47
N GLY A 86 5.49 10.68 22.52
CA GLY A 86 4.16 10.81 23.09
C GLY A 86 3.17 11.53 22.18
N LYS A 87 3.53 11.76 20.92
CA LYS A 87 2.66 12.43 19.95
C LYS A 87 1.84 11.42 19.17
N LYS A 88 0.60 11.78 18.90
CA LYS A 88 -0.31 10.97 18.10
C LYS A 88 0.01 11.13 16.63
N VAL A 89 0.24 10.02 15.95
CA VAL A 89 0.51 9.97 14.51
C VAL A 89 -0.67 9.32 13.82
N TYR A 90 -1.21 10.00 12.81
CA TYR A 90 -2.34 9.50 12.02
C TYR A 90 -1.84 8.77 10.79
N THR A 91 -2.50 7.68 10.46
CA THR A 91 -2.15 6.85 9.30
C THR A 91 -3.32 6.78 8.33
N THR A 92 -3.00 6.63 7.06
CA THR A 92 -3.96 6.37 5.99
C THR A 92 -3.38 5.29 5.09
N ASP A 93 -4.07 4.19 5.00
CA ASP A 93 -3.62 3.03 4.22
C ASP A 93 -4.72 2.57 3.28
N VAL A 94 -4.32 1.94 2.19
CA VAL A 94 -5.24 1.21 1.33
C VAL A 94 -5.15 -0.27 1.71
N VAL A 95 -6.28 -0.82 2.13
CA VAL A 95 -6.38 -2.24 2.44
C VAL A 95 -6.77 -2.96 1.15
N ALA A 96 -5.88 -3.81 0.66
CA ALA A 96 -6.12 -4.55 -0.57
C ALA A 96 -7.19 -5.61 -0.32
N GLU A 97 -8.27 -5.57 -1.09
CA GLU A 97 -9.37 -6.53 -0.98
C GLU A 97 -9.32 -7.58 -2.08
N GLU A 98 -8.81 -7.16 -3.24
CA GLU A 98 -8.62 -8.06 -4.36
C GLU A 98 -7.22 -7.86 -4.92
N HIS A 99 -6.58 -8.95 -5.30
CA HIS A 99 -5.29 -8.91 -5.98
C HIS A 99 -5.50 -9.01 -7.49
N PRO A 100 -4.56 -8.48 -8.25
CA PRO A 100 -4.63 -8.54 -9.72
C PRO A 100 -4.51 -9.94 -10.26
#